data_52296f37e5b55be745093891916637c2
#
_entry.id   52296f37e5b55be745093891916637c2
#
_cell.length_a   1.000
_cell.length_b   1.000
_cell.length_c   1.000
_cell.angle_alpha   90.00
_cell.angle_beta   90.00
_cell.angle_gamma   90.00
#
_symmetry.space_group_name_H-M   'P 1'
#
loop_
_entity.id
_entity.type
_entity.pdbx_description
1 polymer ?
#
loop_
_entity_poly.entity_id
_entity_poly.type
_entity_poly.pdbx_seq_one_letter_code
_entity_poly.pdbx_strand_id
1 'polypeptide(L)'
;PYPVIITGYGLIDGNLVYVYSQDASVLNGTIGEMHAKKIANVYDMAMKMGAPVIGFIDCAGMRLQESVDALDGFGRIYAKEIEASGVIPQISAVFGNCGGGLAVVPALSDFAFMEATKAKMFINSPNAIEGNRIEKCDTSAAKFQSEETGCVDYVGTEDDILAQIRELVSMLPLNNEGDVYTEECEDDLNRACASMDVMKGDARYLLSEISDG
;
A
#
# COMPACT_ATOMS: atom_id res chain seq x y z
N PRO A 1 -23.38 -3.05 16.87
CA PRO A 1 -22.90 -2.79 15.52
C PRO A 1 -21.51 -3.38 15.40
N TYR A 2 -21.30 -4.25 14.42
CA TYR A 2 -19.99 -4.81 14.12
C TYR A 2 -19.08 -3.72 13.57
N PRO A 3 -17.79 -3.65 13.95
CA PRO A 3 -16.89 -2.62 13.44
C PRO A 3 -16.57 -2.91 11.96
N VAL A 4 -16.73 -1.90 11.11
CA VAL A 4 -16.33 -1.91 9.69
C VAL A 4 -14.82 -1.92 9.52
N ILE A 5 -14.09 -1.59 10.58
CA ILE A 5 -12.63 -1.57 10.62
C ILE A 5 -12.13 -2.14 11.94
N ILE A 6 -11.14 -2.99 11.83
CA ILE A 6 -10.38 -3.55 12.93
C ILE A 6 -9.03 -2.86 12.98
N THR A 7 -8.59 -2.45 14.16
CA THR A 7 -7.30 -1.80 14.37
C THR A 7 -6.55 -2.50 15.48
N GLY A 8 -5.24 -2.57 15.38
CA GLY A 8 -4.41 -3.23 16.36
C GLY A 8 -2.93 -2.92 16.18
N TYR A 9 -2.13 -3.57 16.98
CA TYR A 9 -0.67 -3.58 16.86
C TYR A 9 -0.14 -4.97 17.23
N GLY A 10 1.05 -5.27 16.77
CA GLY A 10 1.69 -6.57 17.01
C GLY A 10 3.16 -6.52 16.69
N LEU A 11 3.80 -7.69 16.70
CA LEU A 11 5.20 -7.83 16.36
C LEU A 11 5.34 -8.68 15.08
N ILE A 12 6.14 -8.20 14.15
CA ILE A 12 6.64 -8.96 13.01
C ILE A 12 8.14 -9.12 13.21
N ASP A 13 8.58 -10.34 13.47
CA ASP A 13 9.98 -10.69 13.70
C ASP A 13 10.70 -9.80 14.74
N GLY A 14 9.95 -9.44 15.80
CA GLY A 14 10.41 -8.57 16.88
C GLY A 14 10.14 -7.07 16.66
N ASN A 15 9.79 -6.65 15.46
CA ASN A 15 9.52 -5.26 15.09
C ASN A 15 8.07 -4.90 15.36
N LEU A 16 7.84 -3.83 16.14
CA LEU A 16 6.49 -3.32 16.41
C LEU A 16 5.88 -2.75 15.13
N VAL A 17 4.63 -3.13 14.85
CA VAL A 17 3.84 -2.59 13.74
C VAL A 17 2.44 -2.24 14.20
N TYR A 18 1.84 -1.24 13.58
CA TYR A 18 0.44 -0.89 13.74
C TYR A 18 -0.33 -1.27 12.48
N VAL A 19 -1.54 -1.79 12.68
CA VAL A 19 -2.33 -2.37 11.58
C VAL A 19 -3.76 -1.86 11.65
N TYR A 20 -4.32 -1.56 10.49
CA TYR A 20 -5.77 -1.47 10.32
C TYR A 20 -6.23 -2.40 9.20
N SER A 21 -7.41 -2.99 9.35
CA SER A 21 -8.03 -3.87 8.35
C SER A 21 -9.48 -3.51 8.17
N GLN A 22 -9.89 -3.31 6.94
CA GLN A 22 -11.27 -3.02 6.58
C GLN A 22 -12.04 -4.32 6.38
N ASP A 23 -13.29 -4.34 6.81
CA ASP A 23 -14.20 -5.48 6.67
C ASP A 23 -15.32 -5.13 5.70
N ALA A 24 -15.20 -5.59 4.47
CA ALA A 24 -16.19 -5.36 3.42
C ALA A 24 -17.52 -6.09 3.67
N SER A 25 -17.57 -7.09 4.57
CA SER A 25 -18.83 -7.75 4.94
C SER A 25 -19.79 -6.82 5.66
N VAL A 26 -19.26 -5.71 6.23
CA VAL A 26 -20.06 -4.69 6.93
C VAL A 26 -20.07 -3.41 6.11
N LEU A 27 -21.25 -3.03 5.59
CA LEU A 27 -21.45 -1.82 4.78
C LEU A 27 -20.44 -1.67 3.62
N ASN A 28 -20.02 -2.80 3.02
CA ASN A 28 -18.99 -2.84 1.95
C ASN A 28 -17.67 -2.15 2.33
N GLY A 29 -17.30 -2.17 3.61
CA GLY A 29 -16.09 -1.53 4.09
C GLY A 29 -16.07 0.00 4.03
N THR A 30 -17.21 0.66 3.67
CA THR A 30 -17.25 2.09 3.38
C THR A 30 -16.81 2.98 4.54
N ILE A 31 -16.02 4.00 4.20
CA ILE A 31 -15.48 4.95 5.17
C ILE A 31 -16.55 5.97 5.58
N GLY A 32 -16.78 6.06 6.88
CA GLY A 32 -17.51 7.10 7.57
C GLY A 32 -16.62 7.78 8.61
N GLU A 33 -17.17 8.73 9.35
CA GLU A 33 -16.45 9.53 10.34
C GLU A 33 -15.69 8.68 11.36
N MET A 34 -16.35 7.72 11.99
CA MET A 34 -15.76 6.86 13.03
C MET A 34 -14.73 5.89 12.47
N HIS A 35 -14.91 5.43 11.23
CA HIS A 35 -13.94 4.61 10.53
C HIS A 35 -12.65 5.41 10.32
N ALA A 36 -12.75 6.62 9.75
CA ALA A 36 -11.62 7.51 9.54
C ALA A 36 -10.90 7.90 10.83
N LYS A 37 -11.65 8.20 11.90
CA LYS A 37 -11.07 8.47 13.22
C LYS A 37 -10.24 7.30 13.76
N LYS A 38 -10.67 6.07 13.54
CA LYS A 38 -9.89 4.89 13.95
C LYS A 38 -8.58 4.78 13.17
N ILE A 39 -8.59 4.99 11.85
CA ILE A 39 -7.37 4.98 11.04
C ILE A 39 -6.44 6.11 11.50
N ALA A 40 -6.93 7.33 11.62
CA ALA A 40 -6.14 8.47 12.09
C ALA A 40 -5.49 8.19 13.46
N ASN A 41 -6.22 7.56 14.39
CA ASN A 41 -5.69 7.19 15.69
C ASN A 41 -4.60 6.10 15.63
N VAL A 42 -4.68 5.18 14.66
CA VAL A 42 -3.58 4.21 14.39
C VAL A 42 -2.32 4.96 13.98
N TYR A 43 -2.42 5.92 13.07
CA TYR A 43 -1.30 6.75 12.65
C TYR A 43 -0.70 7.56 13.81
N ASP A 44 -1.56 8.19 14.64
CA ASP A 44 -1.10 8.95 15.82
C ASP A 44 -0.30 8.08 16.79
N MET A 45 -0.77 6.84 17.03
CA MET A 45 -0.07 5.90 17.89
C MET A 45 1.23 5.40 17.25
N ALA A 46 1.19 5.06 15.96
CA ALA A 46 2.33 4.56 15.22
C ALA A 46 3.46 5.61 15.16
N MET A 47 3.15 6.85 14.81
CA MET A 47 4.12 7.94 14.80
C MET A 47 4.72 8.22 16.18
N LYS A 48 3.89 8.16 17.24
CA LYS A 48 4.36 8.34 18.62
C LYS A 48 5.33 7.25 19.06
N MET A 49 5.18 6.04 18.53
CA MET A 49 6.02 4.88 18.82
C MET A 49 7.17 4.70 17.85
N GLY A 50 7.18 5.45 16.74
CA GLY A 50 8.16 5.29 15.67
C GLY A 50 8.05 3.92 15.00
N ALA A 51 6.85 3.47 14.68
CA ALA A 51 6.58 2.13 14.16
C ALA A 51 5.80 2.18 12.84
N PRO A 52 6.03 1.23 11.89
CA PRO A 52 5.32 1.17 10.62
C PRO A 52 3.80 1.02 10.75
N VAL A 53 3.07 1.54 9.76
CA VAL A 53 1.63 1.31 9.60
C VAL A 53 1.39 0.40 8.41
N ILE A 54 0.56 -0.64 8.61
CA ILE A 54 0.12 -1.56 7.57
C ILE A 54 -1.40 -1.45 7.44
N GLY A 55 -1.88 -1.08 6.25
CA GLY A 55 -3.30 -0.98 5.92
C GLY A 55 -3.76 -2.13 5.04
N PHE A 56 -4.70 -2.96 5.51
CA PHE A 56 -5.40 -3.95 4.70
C PHE A 56 -6.72 -3.37 4.21
N ILE A 57 -6.82 -3.21 2.89
CA ILE A 57 -7.86 -2.42 2.23
C ILE A 57 -8.85 -3.33 1.51
N ASP A 58 -10.11 -3.22 1.89
CA ASP A 58 -11.28 -3.72 1.16
C ASP A 58 -12.47 -2.80 1.43
N CYS A 59 -12.63 -1.80 0.56
CA CYS A 59 -13.58 -0.71 0.79
C CYS A 59 -14.13 -0.16 -0.53
N ALA A 60 -15.44 -0.11 -0.62
CA ALA A 60 -16.13 0.44 -1.78
C ALA A 60 -16.06 1.97 -1.91
N GLY A 61 -15.44 2.67 -0.94
CA GLY A 61 -15.28 4.11 -0.95
C GLY A 61 -16.01 4.83 0.17
N MET A 62 -16.56 6.01 -0.11
CA MET A 62 -17.21 6.88 0.87
C MET A 62 -18.59 6.34 1.29
N ARG A 63 -18.89 6.43 2.58
CA ARG A 63 -20.24 6.17 3.12
C ARG A 63 -21.14 7.35 2.83
N LEU A 64 -21.95 7.23 1.78
CA LEU A 64 -22.80 8.32 1.28
C LEU A 64 -23.82 8.83 2.32
N GLN A 65 -24.25 7.97 3.24
CA GLN A 65 -25.22 8.33 4.30
C GLN A 65 -24.64 9.33 5.30
N GLU A 66 -23.32 9.37 5.48
CA GLU A 66 -22.64 10.31 6.37
C GLU A 66 -22.19 11.59 5.65
N SER A 67 -22.32 11.64 4.32
CA SER A 67 -22.12 12.83 3.49
C SER A 67 -20.81 13.59 3.82
N VAL A 68 -20.92 14.83 4.33
CA VAL A 68 -19.77 15.71 4.62
C VAL A 68 -18.85 15.13 5.68
N ASP A 69 -19.38 14.43 6.68
CA ASP A 69 -18.57 13.83 7.75
C ASP A 69 -17.68 12.71 7.24
N ALA A 70 -18.19 11.93 6.27
CA ALA A 70 -17.38 10.93 5.59
C ALA A 70 -16.29 11.57 4.70
N LEU A 71 -16.60 12.66 4.03
CA LEU A 71 -15.64 13.41 3.21
C LEU A 71 -14.54 14.05 4.06
N ASP A 72 -14.87 14.67 5.18
CA ASP A 72 -13.91 15.17 6.18
C ASP A 72 -13.05 14.02 6.70
N GLY A 73 -13.63 12.83 6.87
CA GLY A 73 -12.92 11.62 7.25
C GLY A 73 -11.77 11.25 6.29
N PHE A 74 -11.99 11.32 4.99
CA PHE A 74 -10.92 11.12 4.00
C PHE A 74 -9.80 12.15 4.16
N GLY A 75 -10.16 13.43 4.31
CA GLY A 75 -9.19 14.49 4.54
C GLY A 75 -8.31 14.24 5.76
N ARG A 76 -8.89 13.70 6.85
CA ARG A 76 -8.13 13.32 8.06
C ARG A 76 -7.18 12.17 7.82
N ILE A 77 -7.57 11.13 7.06
CA ILE A 77 -6.69 10.02 6.70
C ILE A 77 -5.51 10.54 5.90
N TYR A 78 -5.75 11.29 4.83
CA TYR A 78 -4.69 11.86 3.99
C TYR A 78 -3.72 12.75 4.78
N ALA A 79 -4.25 13.59 5.68
CA ALA A 79 -3.42 14.43 6.53
C ALA A 79 -2.47 13.59 7.39
N LYS A 80 -2.95 12.47 7.94
CA LYS A 80 -2.11 11.57 8.76
C LYS A 80 -1.06 10.82 7.95
N GLU A 81 -1.40 10.39 6.74
CA GLU A 81 -0.44 9.76 5.83
C GLU A 81 0.67 10.75 5.43
N ILE A 82 0.29 11.99 5.13
CA ILE A 82 1.27 13.06 4.80
C ILE A 82 2.15 13.40 6.01
N GLU A 83 1.59 13.48 7.22
CA GLU A 83 2.36 13.69 8.45
C GLU A 83 3.33 12.54 8.73
N ALA A 84 2.96 11.31 8.39
CA ALA A 84 3.76 10.10 8.59
C ALA A 84 4.83 9.89 7.50
N SER A 85 4.65 10.51 6.34
CA SER A 85 5.56 10.35 5.19
C SER A 85 6.98 10.78 5.55
N GLY A 86 7.95 9.88 5.32
CA GLY A 86 9.35 10.09 5.68
C GLY A 86 9.64 10.01 7.19
N VAL A 87 8.64 9.70 8.02
CA VAL A 87 8.80 9.50 9.48
C VAL A 87 8.75 8.02 9.84
N ILE A 88 7.73 7.34 9.39
CA ILE A 88 7.52 5.90 9.57
C ILE A 88 7.14 5.24 8.24
N PRO A 89 7.51 3.98 7.99
CA PRO A 89 7.07 3.24 6.80
C PRO A 89 5.55 3.05 6.77
N GLN A 90 4.97 3.26 5.60
CA GLN A 90 3.55 3.12 5.33
C GLN A 90 3.36 2.06 4.23
N ILE A 91 2.64 0.99 4.54
CA ILE A 91 2.41 -0.15 3.65
C ILE A 91 0.91 -0.33 3.45
N SER A 92 0.46 -0.35 2.21
CA SER A 92 -0.94 -0.61 1.85
C SER A 92 -1.06 -1.92 1.08
N ALA A 93 -2.00 -2.77 1.47
CA ALA A 93 -2.32 -4.01 0.76
C ALA A 93 -3.81 -4.05 0.42
N VAL A 94 -4.13 -4.06 -0.86
CA VAL A 94 -5.50 -4.08 -1.38
C VAL A 94 -5.91 -5.52 -1.65
N PHE A 95 -6.84 -6.03 -0.85
CA PHE A 95 -7.36 -7.40 -0.97
C PHE A 95 -8.73 -7.49 -1.63
N GLY A 96 -9.42 -6.37 -1.77
CA GLY A 96 -10.70 -6.28 -2.44
C GLY A 96 -10.85 -4.95 -3.17
N ASN A 97 -11.92 -4.23 -2.91
CA ASN A 97 -12.11 -2.94 -3.55
C ASN A 97 -11.30 -1.83 -2.85
N CYS A 98 -10.74 -0.95 -3.66
CA CYS A 98 -10.14 0.31 -3.23
C CYS A 98 -10.70 1.42 -4.13
N GLY A 99 -11.93 1.87 -3.81
CA GLY A 99 -12.72 2.72 -4.68
C GLY A 99 -12.79 4.18 -4.25
N GLY A 100 -12.90 5.07 -5.24
CA GLY A 100 -13.07 6.51 -5.02
C GLY A 100 -11.87 7.15 -4.36
N GLY A 101 -12.11 8.04 -3.39
CA GLY A 101 -11.04 8.71 -2.64
C GLY A 101 -10.08 7.76 -1.95
N LEU A 102 -10.51 6.54 -1.62
CA LEU A 102 -9.60 5.59 -0.96
C LEU A 102 -8.42 5.17 -1.85
N ALA A 103 -8.54 5.22 -3.16
CA ALA A 103 -7.43 4.91 -4.07
C ALA A 103 -6.23 5.86 -3.91
N VAL A 104 -6.40 6.99 -3.23
CA VAL A 104 -5.31 7.91 -2.88
C VAL A 104 -4.44 7.34 -1.76
N VAL A 105 -4.99 6.54 -0.85
CA VAL A 105 -4.26 5.95 0.29
C VAL A 105 -3.08 5.08 -0.17
N PRO A 106 -3.25 4.05 -1.03
CA PRO A 106 -2.09 3.32 -1.55
C PRO A 106 -1.10 4.18 -2.34
N ALA A 107 -1.58 5.23 -3.00
CA ALA A 107 -0.71 6.14 -3.76
C ALA A 107 0.11 7.08 -2.86
N LEU A 108 -0.29 7.30 -1.60
CA LEU A 108 0.46 8.06 -0.60
C LEU A 108 1.36 7.16 0.25
N SER A 109 1.14 5.84 0.25
CA SER A 109 1.96 4.88 0.97
C SER A 109 3.33 4.72 0.33
N ASP A 110 4.31 4.26 1.11
CA ASP A 110 5.66 3.98 0.60
C ASP A 110 5.68 2.71 -0.26
N PHE A 111 4.83 1.72 0.10
CA PHE A 111 4.69 0.46 -0.63
C PHE A 111 3.22 0.09 -0.80
N ALA A 112 2.85 -0.32 -2.01
CA ALA A 112 1.50 -0.73 -2.36
C ALA A 112 1.47 -2.16 -2.93
N PHE A 113 0.65 -3.02 -2.35
CA PHE A 113 0.43 -4.40 -2.75
C PHE A 113 -1.01 -4.61 -3.20
N MET A 114 -1.24 -5.47 -4.21
CA MET A 114 -2.59 -5.84 -4.63
C MET A 114 -2.75 -7.35 -4.81
N GLU A 115 -3.88 -7.88 -4.35
CA GLU A 115 -4.26 -9.25 -4.66
C GLU A 115 -4.59 -9.39 -6.15
N ALA A 116 -4.07 -10.45 -6.78
CA ALA A 116 -3.99 -10.58 -8.24
C ALA A 116 -5.35 -10.65 -8.95
N THR A 117 -6.37 -11.21 -8.30
CA THR A 117 -7.63 -11.60 -8.95
C THR A 117 -8.84 -10.78 -8.54
N LYS A 118 -8.97 -10.48 -7.25
CA LYS A 118 -10.15 -9.83 -6.66
C LYS A 118 -9.94 -8.32 -6.49
N ALA A 119 -8.70 -7.90 -6.22
CA ALA A 119 -8.41 -6.51 -5.89
C ALA A 119 -8.66 -5.58 -7.07
N LYS A 120 -9.28 -4.44 -6.76
CA LYS A 120 -9.60 -3.39 -7.72
C LYS A 120 -9.27 -2.03 -7.12
N MET A 121 -8.43 -1.25 -7.82
CA MET A 121 -8.07 0.10 -7.40
C MET A 121 -8.48 1.11 -8.46
N PHE A 122 -9.34 2.07 -8.11
CA PHE A 122 -9.87 3.05 -9.05
C PHE A 122 -10.41 4.29 -8.34
N ILE A 123 -10.25 5.46 -8.91
CA ILE A 123 -10.94 6.69 -8.49
C ILE A 123 -12.36 6.69 -9.10
N ASN A 124 -12.44 6.51 -10.41
CA ASN A 124 -13.71 6.33 -11.11
C ASN A 124 -13.82 4.89 -11.62
N SER A 125 -15.02 4.31 -11.52
CA SER A 125 -15.26 2.97 -12.04
C SER A 125 -14.74 2.86 -13.49
N PRO A 126 -14.00 1.79 -13.85
CA PRO A 126 -13.53 1.58 -15.21
C PRO A 126 -14.62 1.66 -16.27
N ASN A 127 -15.85 1.22 -15.93
CA ASN A 127 -17.00 1.29 -16.81
C ASN A 127 -17.53 2.72 -17.06
N ALA A 128 -17.16 3.68 -16.23
CA ALA A 128 -17.49 5.09 -16.41
C ALA A 128 -16.56 5.79 -17.41
N ILE A 129 -15.43 5.17 -17.76
CA ILE A 129 -14.44 5.70 -18.69
C ILE A 129 -14.76 5.14 -20.09
N GLU A 130 -15.09 6.02 -21.04
CA GLU A 130 -15.54 5.62 -22.37
C GLU A 130 -14.52 4.78 -23.12
N GLY A 131 -13.24 5.15 -23.07
CA GLY A 131 -12.14 4.42 -23.70
C GLY A 131 -12.04 2.98 -23.19
N ASN A 132 -12.11 2.77 -21.88
CA ASN A 132 -12.05 1.42 -21.29
C ASN A 132 -13.21 0.53 -21.75
N ARG A 133 -14.40 1.09 -21.91
CA ARG A 133 -15.57 0.36 -22.39
C ARG A 133 -15.40 -0.09 -23.84
N ILE A 134 -14.80 0.74 -24.69
CA ILE A 134 -14.54 0.44 -26.10
C ILE A 134 -13.44 -0.62 -26.21
N GLU A 135 -12.35 -0.45 -25.53
CA GLU A 135 -11.16 -1.32 -25.57
C GLU A 135 -11.30 -2.56 -24.68
N LYS A 136 -12.36 -2.64 -23.86
CA LYS A 136 -12.58 -3.69 -22.84
C LYS A 136 -11.40 -3.82 -21.88
N CYS A 137 -10.76 -2.69 -21.56
CA CYS A 137 -9.65 -2.61 -20.65
C CYS A 137 -10.17 -2.43 -19.21
N ASP A 138 -9.68 -3.24 -18.27
CA ASP A 138 -9.96 -3.08 -16.85
C ASP A 138 -8.81 -2.33 -16.18
N THR A 139 -8.85 -1.02 -16.21
CA THR A 139 -7.85 -0.15 -15.60
C THR A 139 -7.82 -0.21 -14.07
N SER A 140 -8.77 -0.90 -13.43
CA SER A 140 -8.76 -1.12 -11.98
C SER A 140 -8.03 -2.39 -11.55
N ALA A 141 -7.71 -3.27 -12.49
CA ALA A 141 -7.10 -4.57 -12.21
C ALA A 141 -5.66 -4.42 -11.68
N ALA A 142 -5.27 -5.31 -10.77
CA ALA A 142 -3.93 -5.32 -10.17
C ALA A 142 -2.82 -5.32 -11.23
N LYS A 143 -2.97 -6.14 -12.27
CA LYS A 143 -2.03 -6.20 -13.39
C LYS A 143 -1.85 -4.84 -14.07
N PHE A 144 -2.95 -4.13 -14.35
CA PHE A 144 -2.89 -2.80 -14.98
C PHE A 144 -2.19 -1.78 -14.06
N GLN A 145 -2.53 -1.81 -12.77
CA GLN A 145 -1.97 -0.88 -11.80
C GLN A 145 -0.46 -1.12 -11.56
N SER A 146 0.02 -2.35 -11.73
CA SER A 146 1.45 -2.66 -11.60
C SER A 146 2.22 -2.43 -12.90
N GLU A 147 1.74 -3.00 -14.03
CA GLU A 147 2.52 -3.02 -15.28
C GLU A 147 2.44 -1.72 -16.07
N GLU A 148 1.28 -1.05 -16.06
CA GLU A 148 1.02 0.14 -16.90
C GLU A 148 1.15 1.45 -16.12
N THR A 149 0.70 1.49 -14.85
CA THR A 149 0.74 2.74 -14.07
C THR A 149 1.93 2.83 -13.13
N GLY A 150 2.48 1.69 -12.70
CA GLY A 150 3.54 1.63 -11.67
C GLY A 150 3.08 2.07 -10.28
N CYS A 151 1.75 2.10 -10.03
CA CYS A 151 1.20 2.48 -8.72
C CYS A 151 1.19 1.34 -7.70
N VAL A 152 1.53 0.12 -8.12
CA VAL A 152 1.53 -1.09 -7.29
C VAL A 152 2.86 -1.81 -7.45
N ASP A 153 3.56 -2.01 -6.34
CA ASP A 153 4.90 -2.58 -6.31
C ASP A 153 4.88 -4.11 -6.45
N TYR A 154 3.87 -4.76 -5.86
CA TYR A 154 3.77 -6.23 -5.90
C TYR A 154 2.33 -6.71 -6.09
N VAL A 155 2.19 -7.74 -6.91
CA VAL A 155 0.91 -8.41 -7.19
C VAL A 155 1.07 -9.91 -6.95
N GLY A 156 0.23 -10.47 -6.09
CA GLY A 156 0.28 -11.89 -5.72
C GLY A 156 -1.01 -12.37 -5.06
N THR A 157 -0.97 -13.56 -4.49
CA THR A 157 -2.04 -14.06 -3.63
C THR A 157 -2.03 -13.37 -2.27
N GLU A 158 -3.10 -13.51 -1.49
CA GLU A 158 -3.14 -12.97 -0.12
C GLU A 158 -1.98 -13.48 0.73
N ASP A 159 -1.66 -14.77 0.65
CA ASP A 159 -0.57 -15.39 1.41
C ASP A 159 0.80 -14.87 0.95
N ASP A 160 1.01 -14.70 -0.36
CA ASP A 160 2.26 -14.16 -0.91
C ASP A 160 2.44 -12.71 -0.43
N ILE A 161 1.40 -11.88 -0.49
CA ILE A 161 1.44 -10.49 -0.03
C ILE A 161 1.78 -10.41 1.46
N LEU A 162 1.16 -11.25 2.29
CA LEU A 162 1.45 -11.28 3.72
C LEU A 162 2.90 -11.71 4.01
N ALA A 163 3.44 -12.65 3.23
CA ALA A 163 4.83 -13.05 3.33
C ALA A 163 5.77 -11.89 2.93
N GLN A 164 5.49 -11.23 1.80
CA GLN A 164 6.29 -10.09 1.33
C GLN A 164 6.25 -8.90 2.29
N ILE A 165 5.10 -8.60 2.91
CA ILE A 165 5.00 -7.54 3.93
C ILE A 165 5.86 -7.88 5.15
N ARG A 166 5.88 -9.15 5.59
CA ARG A 166 6.72 -9.58 6.72
C ARG A 166 8.20 -9.40 6.40
N GLU A 167 8.62 -9.85 5.22
CA GLU A 167 9.99 -9.71 4.74
C GLU A 167 10.38 -8.22 4.64
N LEU A 168 9.53 -7.40 4.03
CA LEU A 168 9.75 -5.96 3.90
C LEU A 168 9.93 -5.28 5.27
N VAL A 169 9.06 -5.59 6.25
CA VAL A 169 9.17 -5.03 7.61
C VAL A 169 10.47 -5.46 8.30
N SER A 170 11.01 -6.66 8.00
CA SER A 170 12.29 -7.11 8.56
C SER A 170 13.50 -6.37 7.99
N MET A 171 13.39 -5.84 6.76
CA MET A 171 14.46 -5.12 6.07
C MET A 171 14.42 -3.60 6.25
N LEU A 172 13.23 -3.03 6.49
CA LEU A 172 13.08 -1.58 6.64
C LEU A 172 13.49 -1.09 8.02
N PRO A 173 14.07 0.12 8.12
CA PRO A 173 14.14 0.81 9.39
C PRO A 173 12.72 1.11 9.90
N LEU A 174 12.49 1.00 11.21
CA LEU A 174 11.15 1.21 11.80
C LEU A 174 10.68 2.67 11.70
N ASN A 175 11.62 3.60 11.63
CA ASN A 175 11.37 5.04 11.51
C ASN A 175 12.63 5.75 11.01
N ASN A 176 12.52 7.04 10.76
CA ASN A 176 13.61 7.88 10.24
C ASN A 176 14.75 8.17 11.23
N GLU A 177 14.62 7.77 12.50
CA GLU A 177 15.68 7.85 13.52
C GLU A 177 16.37 6.50 13.74
N GLY A 178 15.87 5.42 13.10
CA GLY A 178 16.43 4.07 13.20
C GLY A 178 17.76 3.93 12.46
N ASP A 179 18.61 3.06 12.96
CA ASP A 179 19.84 2.70 12.27
C ASP A 179 19.49 1.97 10.96
N VAL A 180 20.24 2.28 9.91
CA VAL A 180 20.14 1.56 8.64
C VAL A 180 20.66 0.15 8.87
N TYR A 181 19.82 -0.84 8.57
CA TYR A 181 20.24 -2.24 8.59
C TYR A 181 21.33 -2.44 7.54
N THR A 182 22.51 -2.86 7.96
CA THR A 182 23.61 -3.20 7.07
C THR A 182 23.94 -4.67 7.26
N GLU A 183 23.54 -5.51 6.30
CA GLU A 183 24.12 -6.84 6.18
C GLU A 183 25.53 -6.74 5.58
N GLU A 184 26.40 -7.68 5.96
CA GLU A 184 27.67 -7.84 5.26
C GLU A 184 27.34 -8.31 3.84
N CYS A 185 27.66 -7.47 2.86
CA CYS A 185 27.49 -7.81 1.45
C CYS A 185 28.58 -8.80 1.03
N GLU A 186 28.18 -9.99 0.58
CA GLU A 186 29.10 -11.00 0.03
C GLU A 186 29.47 -10.73 -1.45
N ASP A 187 28.78 -9.79 -2.11
CA ASP A 187 29.03 -9.42 -3.50
C ASP A 187 30.37 -8.65 -3.65
N ASP A 188 31.12 -8.94 -4.69
CA ASP A 188 32.28 -8.12 -5.08
C ASP A 188 31.79 -6.82 -5.73
N LEU A 189 31.69 -5.77 -4.93
CA LEU A 189 31.27 -4.44 -5.38
C LEU A 189 32.20 -3.83 -6.46
N ASN A 190 33.35 -4.46 -6.73
CA ASN A 190 34.26 -4.07 -7.79
C ASN A 190 34.16 -4.99 -9.02
N ARG A 191 33.20 -5.91 -9.07
CA ARG A 191 32.97 -6.75 -10.26
C ARG A 191 32.67 -5.91 -11.48
N ALA A 192 33.22 -6.29 -12.61
CA ALA A 192 32.97 -5.59 -13.87
C ALA A 192 31.66 -6.06 -14.50
N CYS A 193 30.69 -5.18 -14.61
CA CYS A 193 29.43 -5.41 -15.35
C CYS A 193 29.68 -5.18 -16.86
N ALA A 194 30.42 -6.13 -17.49
CA ALA A 194 30.89 -5.97 -18.87
C ALA A 194 29.81 -5.98 -19.94
N SER A 195 28.60 -6.49 -19.61
CA SER A 195 27.42 -6.52 -20.50
C SER A 195 26.51 -5.30 -20.36
N MET A 196 26.83 -4.37 -19.49
CA MET A 196 25.98 -3.22 -19.17
C MET A 196 26.04 -2.16 -20.27
N ASP A 197 25.13 -2.24 -21.24
CA ASP A 197 24.92 -1.22 -22.26
C ASP A 197 23.65 -0.41 -21.93
N VAL A 198 23.84 0.67 -21.19
CA VAL A 198 22.76 1.60 -20.79
C VAL A 198 22.00 2.21 -21.96
N MET A 199 22.56 2.16 -23.19
CA MET A 199 21.93 2.70 -24.38
C MET A 199 20.97 1.73 -25.08
N LYS A 200 21.03 0.44 -24.72
CA LYS A 200 20.23 -0.65 -25.34
C LYS A 200 19.38 -1.41 -24.34
N GLY A 201 19.54 -1.15 -23.03
CA GLY A 201 19.01 -1.98 -22.00
C GLY A 201 17.55 -1.70 -21.64
N ASP A 202 16.80 -2.76 -21.43
CA ASP A 202 15.68 -2.75 -20.53
C ASP A 202 16.19 -2.35 -19.13
N ALA A 203 15.49 -1.45 -18.46
CA ALA A 203 15.85 -1.00 -17.11
C ALA A 203 15.89 -2.18 -16.11
N ARG A 204 15.11 -3.22 -16.30
CA ARG A 204 15.10 -4.44 -15.50
C ARG A 204 16.43 -5.19 -15.61
N TYR A 205 16.98 -5.29 -16.82
CA TYR A 205 18.28 -5.91 -17.03
C TYR A 205 19.40 -5.12 -16.33
N LEU A 206 19.34 -3.78 -16.44
CA LEU A 206 20.29 -2.92 -15.75
C LEU A 206 20.21 -3.11 -14.23
N LEU A 207 19.00 -3.15 -13.69
CA LEU A 207 18.79 -3.36 -12.26
C LEU A 207 19.29 -4.73 -11.80
N SER A 208 19.05 -5.81 -12.55
CA SER A 208 19.54 -7.14 -12.20
C SER A 208 21.06 -7.26 -12.24
N GLU A 209 21.75 -6.48 -13.09
CA GLU A 209 23.22 -6.48 -13.17
C GLU A 209 23.90 -5.70 -12.03
N ILE A 210 23.17 -4.74 -11.42
CA ILE A 210 23.71 -3.92 -10.32
C ILE A 210 23.20 -4.35 -8.94
N SER A 211 22.19 -5.20 -8.88
CA SER A 211 21.70 -5.87 -7.67
C SER A 211 22.07 -7.35 -7.70
N ASP A 212 21.73 -8.06 -6.67
CA ASP A 212 22.07 -9.51 -6.55
C ASP A 212 21.10 -10.43 -7.33
N GLY A 213 20.35 -9.92 -8.29
CA GLY A 213 19.49 -10.66 -9.21
C GLY A 213 18.01 -10.41 -9.04
#